data_980dd78ab5ad9f1417208dba8d99d60b
#
_entry.id   980dd78ab5ad9f1417208dba8d99d60b
#
_cell.length_a   1.000
_cell.length_b   1.000
_cell.length_c   1.000
_cell.angle_alpha   90.00
_cell.angle_beta   90.00
_cell.angle_gamma   90.00
#
_symmetry.space_group_name_H-M   'P 1'
#
loop_
_entity.id
_entity.type
_entity.pdbx_description
1 polymer ?
#
loop_
_entity_poly.entity_id
_entity_poly.type
_entity_poly.pdbx_seq_one_letter_code
_entity_poly.pdbx_strand_id
1 'polypeptide(L)'
;MHELRKVMTAEDWAALHSIRRATLFAPGRHADEIVYDDHHPDDRNPANQCFLLTYGGRPIGVVRLDPRGDKDGVVRLVAVVPDQQRRGHGRAMSELIDAEARRRGMNKLLINAHGSAVGFYERTGWAPETWDPGELLGIAAHCTQVTKRL
;
A
#
# COMPACT_ATOMS: atom_id res chain seq x y z
N MET A 1 0.32 0.75 20.47
CA MET A 1 1.02 1.77 19.67
C MET A 1 1.28 1.24 18.28
N HIS A 2 1.02 2.06 17.29
CA HIS A 2 1.32 1.73 15.90
C HIS A 2 2.74 2.11 15.54
N GLU A 3 3.38 1.27 14.73
CA GLU A 3 4.71 1.55 14.18
C GLU A 3 4.74 1.12 12.72
N LEU A 4 5.34 1.95 11.87
CA LEU A 4 5.61 1.63 10.47
C LEU A 4 7.07 1.21 10.36
N ARG A 5 7.32 -0.08 10.15
CA ARG A 5 8.65 -0.66 10.15
C ARG A 5 9.08 -1.06 8.75
N LYS A 6 10.29 -0.67 8.36
CA LYS A 6 10.86 -1.11 7.09
C LYS A 6 11.04 -2.64 7.10
N VAL A 7 10.68 -3.27 5.99
CA VAL A 7 10.91 -4.70 5.79
C VAL A 7 12.39 -4.91 5.48
N MET A 8 13.09 -5.62 6.36
CA MET A 8 14.54 -5.80 6.23
C MET A 8 14.99 -7.25 6.40
N THR A 9 14.37 -8.01 7.29
CA THR A 9 14.77 -9.38 7.61
C THR A 9 13.96 -10.40 6.85
N ALA A 10 14.44 -11.66 6.80
CA ALA A 10 13.69 -12.77 6.20
C ALA A 10 12.33 -12.95 6.89
N GLU A 11 12.27 -12.73 8.21
CA GLU A 11 11.04 -12.81 8.99
C GLU A 11 10.07 -11.71 8.59
N ASP A 12 10.56 -10.47 8.38
CA ASP A 12 9.74 -9.37 7.89
C ASP A 12 9.14 -9.67 6.52
N TRP A 13 9.94 -10.20 5.60
CA TRP A 13 9.47 -10.58 4.27
C TRP A 13 8.40 -11.67 4.34
N ALA A 14 8.60 -12.67 5.22
CA ALA A 14 7.61 -13.73 5.40
C ALA A 14 6.27 -13.15 5.90
N ALA A 15 6.31 -12.22 6.85
CA ALA A 15 5.12 -11.57 7.37
C ALA A 15 4.41 -10.75 6.29
N LEU A 16 5.15 -9.97 5.50
CA LEU A 16 4.61 -9.17 4.40
C LEU A 16 3.90 -10.06 3.37
N HIS A 17 4.55 -11.12 2.92
CA HIS A 17 3.95 -12.02 1.92
C HIS A 17 2.73 -12.75 2.47
N SER A 18 2.76 -13.16 3.73
CA SER A 18 1.62 -13.80 4.39
C SER A 18 0.41 -12.87 4.42
N ILE A 19 0.60 -11.60 4.77
CA ILE A 19 -0.48 -10.62 4.80
C ILE A 19 -1.03 -10.36 3.40
N ARG A 20 -0.18 -10.19 2.39
CA ARG A 20 -0.61 -9.98 1.02
C ARG A 20 -1.43 -11.17 0.50
N ARG A 21 -0.99 -12.40 0.79
CA ARG A 21 -1.73 -13.61 0.37
C ARG A 21 -3.09 -13.74 1.06
N ALA A 22 -3.21 -13.25 2.29
CA ALA A 22 -4.45 -13.30 3.04
C ALA A 22 -5.43 -12.18 2.69
N THR A 23 -4.98 -11.15 1.99
CA THR A 23 -5.76 -9.94 1.70
C THR A 23 -5.87 -9.68 0.21
N LEU A 24 -4.89 -9.00 -0.37
CA LEU A 24 -4.92 -8.54 -1.77
C LEU A 24 -4.93 -9.69 -2.76
N PHE A 25 -4.31 -10.79 -2.43
CA PHE A 25 -4.19 -11.98 -3.29
C PHE A 25 -4.90 -13.19 -2.68
N ALA A 26 -5.92 -12.93 -1.87
CA ALA A 26 -6.73 -14.02 -1.30
C ALA A 26 -7.44 -14.79 -2.41
N PRO A 27 -7.64 -16.13 -2.23
CA PRO A 27 -8.35 -16.93 -3.22
C PRO A 27 -9.70 -16.32 -3.59
N GLY A 28 -10.02 -16.27 -4.89
CA GLY A 28 -11.27 -15.73 -5.41
C GLY A 28 -11.31 -14.21 -5.52
N ARG A 29 -10.29 -13.49 -5.08
CA ARG A 29 -10.27 -12.02 -5.14
C ARG A 29 -9.95 -11.49 -6.54
N HIS A 30 -9.13 -12.21 -7.30
CA HIS A 30 -8.73 -11.87 -8.67
C HIS A 30 -9.01 -13.06 -9.59
N ALA A 31 -8.95 -12.83 -10.91
CA ALA A 31 -9.04 -13.89 -11.89
C ALA A 31 -7.93 -14.94 -11.64
N ASP A 32 -8.24 -16.20 -11.93
CA ASP A 32 -7.35 -17.35 -11.64
C ASP A 32 -5.97 -17.26 -12.30
N GLU A 33 -5.82 -16.42 -13.32
CA GLU A 33 -4.53 -16.22 -14.00
C GLU A 33 -3.55 -15.37 -13.20
N ILE A 34 -3.98 -14.72 -12.11
CA ILE A 34 -3.10 -13.86 -11.32
C ILE A 34 -2.48 -14.68 -10.20
N VAL A 35 -1.19 -14.99 -10.38
CA VAL A 35 -0.39 -15.72 -9.40
C VAL A 35 0.46 -14.72 -8.61
N TYR A 36 0.40 -14.80 -7.30
CA TYR A 36 1.21 -13.95 -6.44
C TYR A 36 2.69 -14.33 -6.57
N ASP A 37 3.53 -13.33 -6.86
CA ASP A 37 4.98 -13.49 -6.98
C ASP A 37 5.66 -12.90 -5.73
N ASP A 38 6.18 -13.75 -4.85
CA ASP A 38 6.90 -13.34 -3.66
C ASP A 38 8.37 -12.98 -3.91
N HIS A 39 8.77 -12.96 -5.20
CA HIS A 39 10.09 -12.51 -5.65
C HIS A 39 9.97 -11.40 -6.69
N HIS A 40 8.87 -10.66 -6.68
CA HIS A 40 8.63 -9.60 -7.66
C HIS A 40 9.76 -8.56 -7.62
N PRO A 41 10.33 -8.19 -8.77
CA PRO A 41 11.48 -7.28 -8.79
C PRO A 41 11.19 -5.90 -8.21
N ASP A 42 9.95 -5.42 -8.28
CA ASP A 42 9.60 -4.11 -7.70
C ASP A 42 9.74 -4.09 -6.19
N ASP A 43 9.51 -5.22 -5.51
CA ASP A 43 9.71 -5.31 -4.05
C ASP A 43 11.19 -5.27 -3.69
N ARG A 44 12.06 -5.71 -4.60
CA ARG A 44 13.50 -5.79 -4.40
C ARG A 44 14.25 -4.59 -4.96
N ASN A 45 13.57 -3.69 -5.66
CA ASN A 45 14.17 -2.47 -6.17
C ASN A 45 14.55 -1.59 -4.99
N PRO A 46 15.84 -1.23 -4.82
CA PRO A 46 16.26 -0.43 -3.65
C PRO A 46 15.65 0.97 -3.61
N ALA A 47 15.11 1.48 -4.71
CA ALA A 47 14.37 2.74 -4.72
C ALA A 47 13.02 2.63 -4.01
N ASN A 48 12.41 1.45 -4.03
CA ASN A 48 11.10 1.20 -3.43
C ASN A 48 11.28 0.69 -1.99
N GLN A 49 10.34 1.01 -1.12
CA GLN A 49 10.40 0.55 0.26
C GLN A 49 9.10 -0.13 0.68
N CYS A 50 9.22 -1.39 1.09
CA CYS A 50 8.14 -2.11 1.73
C CYS A 50 8.15 -1.85 3.24
N PHE A 51 6.95 -1.71 3.81
CA PHE A 51 6.77 -1.51 5.26
C PHE A 51 5.77 -2.51 5.82
N LEU A 52 5.98 -2.87 7.08
CA LEU A 52 4.98 -3.52 7.91
C LEU A 52 4.39 -2.50 8.87
N LEU A 53 3.08 -2.47 8.99
CA LEU A 53 2.42 -1.79 10.10
C LEU A 53 2.34 -2.78 11.25
N THR A 54 2.88 -2.41 12.41
CA THR A 54 2.75 -3.22 13.62
C THR A 54 1.88 -2.52 14.64
N TYR A 55 1.17 -3.30 15.45
CA TYR A 55 0.40 -2.81 16.57
C TYR A 55 0.70 -3.70 17.77
N GLY A 56 1.24 -3.10 18.83
CA GLY A 56 1.72 -3.90 19.96
C GLY A 56 2.79 -4.92 19.57
N GLY A 57 3.60 -4.61 18.56
CA GLY A 57 4.65 -5.50 18.05
C GLY A 57 4.17 -6.55 17.04
N ARG A 58 2.87 -6.70 16.83
CA ARG A 58 2.32 -7.66 15.86
C ARG A 58 2.19 -7.04 14.48
N PRO A 59 2.71 -7.67 13.42
CA PRO A 59 2.45 -7.21 12.05
C PRO A 59 0.97 -7.37 11.69
N ILE A 60 0.31 -6.25 11.34
CA ILE A 60 -1.11 -6.23 11.02
C ILE A 60 -1.43 -5.58 9.68
N GLY A 61 -0.46 -4.99 9.03
CA GLY A 61 -0.67 -4.35 7.74
C GLY A 61 0.60 -4.27 6.93
N VAL A 62 0.43 -3.97 5.65
CA VAL A 62 1.52 -3.84 4.69
C VAL A 62 1.29 -2.64 3.79
N VAL A 63 2.37 -2.05 3.30
CA VAL A 63 2.34 -0.99 2.29
C VAL A 63 3.71 -0.91 1.63
N ARG A 64 3.74 -0.53 0.35
CA ARG A 64 4.98 -0.19 -0.34
C ARG A 64 4.91 1.26 -0.82
N LEU A 65 6.00 1.99 -0.68
CA LEU A 65 6.14 3.36 -1.14
C LEU A 65 7.19 3.39 -2.24
N ASP A 66 6.77 3.76 -3.45
CA ASP A 66 7.63 3.83 -4.62
C ASP A 66 7.83 5.31 -4.99
N PRO A 67 9.07 5.80 -5.09
CA PRO A 67 9.28 7.16 -5.59
C PRO A 67 8.93 7.22 -7.07
N ARG A 68 8.34 8.35 -7.46
CA ARG A 68 8.05 8.68 -8.84
C ARG A 68 8.51 10.11 -9.06
N GLY A 69 9.06 10.43 -10.21
CA GLY A 69 9.66 11.74 -10.49
C GLY A 69 8.84 12.93 -9.97
N ASP A 70 9.44 14.11 -9.92
CA ASP A 70 8.81 15.36 -9.47
C ASP A 70 8.38 15.37 -7.98
N LYS A 71 9.08 14.61 -7.14
CA LYS A 71 8.80 14.50 -5.71
C LYS A 71 7.43 13.85 -5.41
N ASP A 72 6.96 13.01 -6.31
CA ASP A 72 5.76 12.20 -6.10
C ASP A 72 6.15 10.84 -5.51
N GLY A 73 5.23 10.26 -4.74
CA GLY A 73 5.34 8.89 -4.26
C GLY A 73 4.09 8.10 -4.60
N VAL A 74 4.26 6.86 -5.02
CA VAL A 74 3.13 5.96 -5.27
C VAL A 74 3.00 5.01 -4.09
N VAL A 75 1.82 5.02 -3.48
CA VAL A 75 1.48 4.10 -2.39
C VAL A 75 0.86 2.86 -3.00
N ARG A 76 1.46 1.70 -2.75
CA ARG A 76 1.08 0.44 -3.40
C ARG A 76 0.83 -0.67 -2.41
N LEU A 77 -0.03 -1.60 -2.79
CA LEU A 77 -0.23 -2.87 -2.07
C LEU A 77 -0.55 -2.65 -0.59
N VAL A 78 -1.51 -1.76 -0.33
CA VAL A 78 -1.96 -1.42 1.02
C VAL A 78 -2.96 -2.44 1.50
N ALA A 79 -2.73 -3.03 2.67
CA ALA A 79 -3.68 -3.94 3.27
C ALA A 79 -3.53 -4.02 4.78
N VAL A 80 -4.64 -4.29 5.46
CA VAL A 80 -4.70 -4.64 6.88
C VAL A 80 -5.26 -6.05 6.98
N VAL A 81 -4.70 -6.88 7.86
CA VAL A 81 -5.17 -8.28 8.02
C VAL A 81 -6.66 -8.33 8.32
N PRO A 82 -7.40 -9.36 7.84
CA PRO A 82 -8.86 -9.37 7.94
C PRO A 82 -9.41 -9.23 9.35
N ASP A 83 -8.79 -9.86 10.34
CA ASP A 83 -9.26 -9.82 11.74
C ASP A 83 -8.98 -8.49 12.43
N GLN A 84 -8.27 -7.58 11.79
CA GLN A 84 -7.93 -6.26 12.33
C GLN A 84 -8.56 -5.11 11.53
N GLN A 85 -9.33 -5.39 10.51
CA GLN A 85 -9.99 -4.35 9.71
C GLN A 85 -11.08 -3.64 10.51
N ARG A 86 -11.39 -2.40 10.12
CA ARG A 86 -12.42 -1.55 10.74
C ARG A 86 -12.15 -1.18 12.19
N ARG A 87 -10.88 -1.13 12.60
CA ARG A 87 -10.44 -0.76 13.95
C ARG A 87 -9.60 0.50 13.99
N GLY A 88 -9.56 1.27 12.88
CA GLY A 88 -8.76 2.50 12.80
C GLY A 88 -7.29 2.28 12.41
N HIS A 89 -6.87 1.05 12.14
CA HIS A 89 -5.48 0.76 11.75
C HIS A 89 -5.13 1.32 10.37
N GLY A 90 -6.07 1.33 9.43
CA GLY A 90 -5.87 1.93 8.11
C GLY A 90 -5.60 3.42 8.20
N ARG A 91 -6.33 4.14 9.05
CA ARG A 91 -6.10 5.56 9.29
C ARG A 91 -4.72 5.79 9.91
N ALA A 92 -4.34 4.99 10.90
CA ALA A 92 -3.01 5.09 11.51
C ALA A 92 -1.91 4.86 10.49
N MET A 93 -2.07 3.86 9.61
CA MET A 93 -1.11 3.58 8.54
C MET A 93 -1.03 4.75 7.57
N SER A 94 -2.16 5.34 7.19
CA SER A 94 -2.21 6.52 6.32
C SER A 94 -1.40 7.68 6.90
N GLU A 95 -1.58 7.98 8.19
CA GLU A 95 -0.84 9.04 8.85
C GLU A 95 0.66 8.77 8.89
N LEU A 96 1.05 7.53 9.17
CA LEU A 96 2.46 7.14 9.22
C LEU A 96 3.11 7.18 7.84
N ILE A 97 2.41 6.78 6.79
CA ILE A 97 2.92 6.88 5.41
C ILE A 97 3.06 8.34 4.99
N ASP A 98 2.10 9.19 5.34
CA ASP A 98 2.21 10.64 5.05
C ASP A 98 3.46 11.22 5.69
N ALA A 99 3.72 10.89 6.95
CA ALA A 99 4.90 11.36 7.68
C ALA A 99 6.20 10.85 7.03
N GLU A 100 6.23 9.57 6.64
CA GLU A 100 7.39 8.98 5.98
C GLU A 100 7.67 9.63 4.62
N ALA A 101 6.62 9.88 3.85
CA ALA A 101 6.73 10.54 2.55
C ALA A 101 7.24 11.98 2.70
N ARG A 102 6.73 12.72 3.68
CA ARG A 102 7.23 14.08 3.97
C ARG A 102 8.71 14.06 4.35
N ARG A 103 9.10 13.11 5.19
CA ARG A 103 10.49 12.95 5.61
C ARG A 103 11.41 12.70 4.42
N ARG A 104 10.91 12.04 3.38
CA ARG A 104 11.64 11.77 2.13
C ARG A 104 11.61 12.94 1.14
N GLY A 105 10.94 14.03 1.48
CA GLY A 105 10.83 15.20 0.61
C GLY A 105 9.77 15.07 -0.47
N MET A 106 8.86 14.10 -0.35
CA MET A 106 7.74 13.97 -1.28
C MET A 106 6.68 15.03 -1.00
N ASN A 107 6.07 15.57 -2.06
CA ASN A 107 5.05 16.60 -1.98
C ASN A 107 3.65 16.08 -2.28
N LYS A 108 3.55 14.93 -2.93
CA LYS A 108 2.27 14.39 -3.40
C LYS A 108 2.33 12.87 -3.40
N LEU A 109 1.25 12.26 -2.95
CA LEU A 109 1.07 10.81 -3.00
C LEU A 109 0.03 10.43 -4.04
N LEU A 110 0.27 9.32 -4.71
CA LEU A 110 -0.55 8.78 -5.79
C LEU A 110 -0.93 7.35 -5.44
N ILE A 111 -2.17 6.95 -5.75
CA ILE A 111 -2.60 5.57 -5.55
C ILE A 111 -3.60 5.15 -6.61
N ASN A 112 -3.58 3.86 -6.95
CA ASN A 112 -4.64 3.19 -7.70
C ASN A 112 -5.59 2.57 -6.68
N ALA A 113 -6.71 3.23 -6.40
CA ALA A 113 -7.64 2.82 -5.36
C ALA A 113 -8.65 1.82 -5.89
N HIS A 114 -8.74 0.65 -5.24
CA HIS A 114 -9.79 -0.31 -5.53
C HIS A 114 -11.15 0.34 -5.23
N GLY A 115 -12.17 0.03 -6.04
CA GLY A 115 -13.48 0.66 -5.92
C GLY A 115 -14.06 0.66 -4.52
N SER A 116 -13.89 -0.45 -3.79
CA SER A 116 -14.38 -0.57 -2.41
C SER A 116 -13.62 0.30 -1.40
N ALA A 117 -12.44 0.81 -1.77
CA ALA A 117 -11.59 1.61 -0.88
C ALA A 117 -11.65 3.11 -1.16
N VAL A 118 -12.27 3.54 -2.26
CA VAL A 118 -12.31 4.96 -2.65
C VAL A 118 -12.88 5.84 -1.54
N GLY A 119 -13.97 5.41 -0.91
CA GLY A 119 -14.57 6.16 0.19
C GLY A 119 -13.63 6.34 1.37
N PHE A 120 -12.85 5.31 1.72
CA PHE A 120 -11.83 5.40 2.77
C PHE A 120 -10.78 6.45 2.40
N TYR A 121 -10.28 6.44 1.16
CA TYR A 121 -9.27 7.40 0.73
C TYR A 121 -9.82 8.82 0.73
N GLU A 122 -11.04 9.03 0.26
CA GLU A 122 -11.67 10.35 0.31
C GLU A 122 -11.78 10.87 1.74
N ARG A 123 -12.11 10.01 2.71
CA ARG A 123 -12.20 10.39 4.13
C ARG A 123 -10.83 10.66 4.77
N THR A 124 -9.75 10.21 4.16
CA THR A 124 -8.39 10.40 4.68
C THR A 124 -7.57 11.41 3.89
N GLY A 125 -8.25 12.28 3.12
CA GLY A 125 -7.63 13.44 2.49
C GLY A 125 -7.23 13.26 1.02
N TRP A 126 -7.67 12.18 0.39
CA TRP A 126 -7.40 11.94 -1.03
C TRP A 126 -8.55 12.48 -1.89
N ALA A 127 -8.23 12.86 -3.13
CA ALA A 127 -9.22 13.30 -4.10
C ALA A 127 -9.01 12.56 -5.43
N PRO A 128 -10.09 12.26 -6.17
CA PRO A 128 -9.96 11.68 -7.50
C PRO A 128 -9.15 12.59 -8.43
N GLU A 129 -8.13 12.04 -9.03
CA GLU A 129 -7.30 12.70 -10.03
C GLU A 129 -6.61 11.62 -10.86
N THR A 130 -6.81 11.62 -12.17
CA THR A 130 -6.11 10.71 -13.06
C THR A 130 -4.66 11.16 -13.16
N TRP A 131 -3.74 10.31 -12.71
CA TRP A 131 -2.32 10.66 -12.72
C TRP A 131 -1.50 9.82 -13.72
N ASP A 132 -1.93 8.62 -14.07
CA ASP A 132 -1.34 7.81 -15.13
C ASP A 132 -2.30 6.70 -15.55
N PRO A 133 -3.13 6.93 -16.58
CA PRO A 133 -4.08 5.90 -17.02
C PRO A 133 -3.39 4.64 -17.56
N GLY A 134 -2.12 4.73 -17.96
CA GLY A 134 -1.36 3.57 -18.42
C GLY A 134 -1.09 2.55 -17.32
N GLU A 135 -1.24 2.93 -16.04
CA GLU A 135 -1.12 2.01 -14.91
C GLU A 135 -2.39 1.20 -14.64
N LEU A 136 -3.52 1.55 -15.25
CA LEU A 136 -4.80 0.87 -15.04
C LEU A 136 -4.87 -0.43 -15.84
N LEU A 137 -4.00 -1.37 -15.49
CA LEU A 137 -3.85 -2.67 -16.14
C LEU A 137 -3.81 -3.78 -15.08
N GLY A 138 -4.11 -5.01 -15.50
CA GLY A 138 -4.05 -6.16 -14.60
C GLY A 138 -4.94 -6.00 -13.39
N ILE A 139 -4.39 -6.14 -12.20
CA ILE A 139 -5.15 -6.01 -10.95
C ILE A 139 -5.63 -4.59 -10.71
N ALA A 140 -5.05 -3.58 -11.37
CA ALA A 140 -5.43 -2.19 -11.27
C ALA A 140 -6.42 -1.73 -12.36
N ALA A 141 -6.86 -2.62 -13.24
CA ALA A 141 -7.67 -2.27 -14.41
C ALA A 141 -8.95 -1.50 -14.07
N HIS A 142 -9.56 -1.79 -12.93
CA HIS A 142 -10.82 -1.17 -12.48
C HIS A 142 -10.62 -0.22 -11.29
N CYS A 143 -9.38 0.15 -11.00
CA CYS A 143 -9.09 1.10 -9.92
C CYS A 143 -9.45 2.53 -10.33
N THR A 144 -9.73 3.35 -9.33
CA THR A 144 -9.84 4.81 -9.48
C THR A 144 -8.53 5.42 -9.01
N GLN A 145 -7.96 6.30 -9.80
CA GLN A 145 -6.75 7.01 -9.40
C GLN A 145 -7.10 8.18 -8.50
N VAL A 146 -6.41 8.27 -7.38
CA VAL A 146 -6.57 9.34 -6.40
C VAL A 146 -5.21 9.89 -6.02
N THR A 147 -5.20 11.13 -5.56
CA THR A 147 -3.96 11.81 -5.14
C THR A 147 -4.17 12.54 -3.83
N LYS A 148 -3.06 12.81 -3.15
CA LYS A 148 -3.07 13.54 -1.89
C LYS A 148 -1.85 14.45 -1.83
N ARG A 149 -2.07 15.74 -1.63
CA ARG A 149 -0.97 16.67 -1.38
C ARG A 149 -0.55 16.59 0.07
N LEU A 150 0.74 16.60 0.29
CA LEU A 150 1.33 16.53 1.64
C LEU A 150 1.62 17.91 2.21
#